data_170195227ef69ebe157f5ec65574900a
#
_entry.id   170195227ef69ebe157f5ec65574900a
#
_cell.length_a   1.000
_cell.length_b   1.000
_cell.length_c   1.000
_cell.angle_alpha   90.00
_cell.angle_beta   90.00
_cell.angle_gamma   90.00
#
_symmetry.space_group_name_H-M   'P 1'
#
loop_
_entity.id
_entity.type
_entity.pdbx_description
1 polymer ?
#
loop_
_entity_poly.entity_id
_entity_poly.type
_entity_poly.pdbx_seq_one_letter_code
_entity_poly.pdbx_strand_id
1 'polypeptide(L)'
;MGLPGSGKTYLAIALKRYLETNSSIKTMPWFRSVNMEHAPVTYHSQVDWFNADEIRKRYNDWDFSREGRIRQSLRMAEFALKCTGDYVICDFVAPLIEQRNNFKADWTVWVDTIDAGRYADTNQAFVPPEVYDFRITEQNADHWAEFIGEHILARRRRPTFDWQKETVQMLGRWQPWHAGHRALFERAIAKTGQVVIQIRDCQGWQGSNPFAIDQVKNNIRRDLDPVYQGQYEIQVVPNIVNITYGRDVGYRIEQESFDQATHDISATAIRKSMGLV
;
A
#
# COMPACT_ATOMS: atom_id res chain seq x y z
N MET A 1 15.02 -4.05 11.28
CA MET A 1 16.48 -4.14 11.08
C MET A 1 17.21 -3.24 12.06
N GLY A 2 18.53 -3.38 12.26
CA GLY A 2 19.33 -2.58 13.21
C GLY A 2 20.51 -3.36 13.76
N LEU A 3 21.41 -2.71 14.49
CA LEU A 3 22.63 -3.31 15.03
C LEU A 3 22.36 -4.48 16.02
N PRO A 4 23.31 -5.43 16.19
CA PRO A 4 23.21 -6.48 17.21
C PRO A 4 23.11 -5.88 18.61
N GLY A 5 22.07 -6.22 19.36
CA GLY A 5 21.81 -5.67 20.69
C GLY A 5 20.86 -4.46 20.73
N SER A 6 20.40 -3.96 19.61
CA SER A 6 19.48 -2.80 19.55
C SER A 6 18.03 -3.10 20.01
N GLY A 7 17.68 -4.34 20.37
CA GLY A 7 16.33 -4.69 20.83
C GLY A 7 15.36 -5.18 19.75
N LYS A 8 15.82 -5.47 18.53
CA LYS A 8 14.98 -5.95 17.41
C LYS A 8 14.08 -7.12 17.76
N THR A 9 14.63 -8.13 18.42
CA THR A 9 13.92 -9.36 18.79
C THR A 9 12.81 -9.08 19.81
N TYR A 10 13.04 -8.21 20.78
CA TYR A 10 12.00 -7.79 21.73
C TYR A 10 10.87 -7.07 21.03
N LEU A 11 11.20 -6.16 20.10
CA LEU A 11 10.21 -5.47 19.30
C LEU A 11 9.43 -6.45 18.40
N ALA A 12 10.10 -7.41 17.76
CA ALA A 12 9.44 -8.40 16.90
C ALA A 12 8.42 -9.24 17.67
N ILE A 13 8.78 -9.67 18.90
CA ILE A 13 7.89 -10.42 19.79
C ILE A 13 6.68 -9.57 20.23
N ALA A 14 6.93 -8.32 20.64
CA ALA A 14 5.87 -7.40 21.06
C ALA A 14 4.93 -7.07 19.91
N LEU A 15 5.46 -6.79 18.71
CA LEU A 15 4.67 -6.50 17.52
C LEU A 15 3.84 -7.70 17.06
N LYS A 16 4.43 -8.92 17.09
CA LYS A 16 3.69 -10.17 16.83
C LYS A 16 2.48 -10.26 17.75
N ARG A 17 2.70 -10.17 19.06
CA ARG A 17 1.63 -10.23 20.06
C ARG A 17 0.57 -9.15 19.83
N TYR A 18 0.97 -7.92 19.55
CA TYR A 18 0.06 -6.81 19.29
C TYR A 18 -0.82 -7.07 18.06
N LEU A 19 -0.24 -7.51 16.95
CA LEU A 19 -0.97 -7.81 15.72
C LEU A 19 -1.92 -8.99 15.89
N GLU A 20 -1.51 -10.07 16.56
CA GLU A 20 -2.38 -11.21 16.86
C GLU A 20 -3.58 -10.85 17.74
N THR A 21 -3.39 -9.95 18.69
CA THR A 21 -4.44 -9.54 19.64
C THR A 21 -5.42 -8.53 19.02
N ASN A 22 -4.92 -7.57 18.22
CA ASN A 22 -5.70 -6.42 17.78
C ASN A 22 -6.21 -6.52 16.33
N SER A 23 -5.76 -7.51 15.57
CA SER A 23 -6.24 -7.75 14.21
C SER A 23 -7.41 -8.75 14.18
N SER A 24 -8.55 -8.38 14.72
CA SER A 24 -9.76 -9.20 14.57
C SER A 24 -10.43 -8.94 13.23
N ILE A 25 -10.53 -9.96 12.38
CA ILE A 25 -11.35 -9.91 11.17
C ILE A 25 -12.77 -10.27 11.59
N LYS A 26 -13.68 -9.29 11.61
CA LYS A 26 -15.12 -9.59 11.69
C LYS A 26 -15.53 -10.26 10.39
N THR A 27 -16.16 -11.43 10.48
CA THR A 27 -16.66 -12.22 9.35
C THR A 27 -17.32 -11.38 8.26
N MET A 28 -16.93 -11.64 7.03
CA MET A 28 -17.49 -10.99 5.83
C MET A 28 -18.98 -11.34 5.68
N PRO A 29 -19.86 -10.37 5.34
CA PRO A 29 -21.32 -10.57 5.28
C PRO A 29 -21.82 -11.51 4.19
N TRP A 30 -20.99 -11.95 3.26
CA TRP A 30 -21.39 -12.76 2.11
C TRP A 30 -21.47 -14.29 2.35
N PHE A 31 -21.17 -14.74 3.57
CA PHE A 31 -21.46 -16.11 4.01
C PHE A 31 -22.90 -16.29 4.52
N ARG A 32 -23.80 -15.34 4.26
CA ARG A 32 -25.21 -15.38 4.64
C ARG A 32 -26.08 -16.09 3.60
N SER A 33 -25.77 -17.29 3.20
CA SER A 33 -26.80 -18.13 2.57
C SER A 33 -26.70 -19.56 3.07
N VAL A 34 -27.19 -19.79 4.24
CA VAL A 34 -27.90 -20.98 4.72
C VAL A 34 -28.21 -20.71 6.19
N ASN A 35 -29.47 -20.86 6.61
CA ASN A 35 -29.96 -20.70 7.97
C ASN A 35 -29.08 -21.41 9.01
N MET A 36 -28.19 -20.67 9.66
CA MET A 36 -27.55 -21.03 10.90
C MET A 36 -27.31 -19.79 11.74
N GLU A 37 -27.99 -19.70 12.87
CA GLU A 37 -27.66 -18.79 13.96
C GLU A 37 -26.29 -19.17 14.53
N HIS A 38 -25.21 -18.63 13.96
CA HIS A 38 -23.89 -18.75 14.53
C HIS A 38 -23.42 -17.38 15.01
N ALA A 39 -22.96 -17.37 16.25
CA ALA A 39 -22.26 -16.24 16.84
C ALA A 39 -21.12 -15.80 15.90
N PRO A 40 -20.79 -14.51 15.82
CA PRO A 40 -19.71 -14.02 14.97
C PRO A 40 -18.41 -14.72 15.37
N VAL A 41 -17.85 -15.51 14.46
CA VAL A 41 -16.54 -16.15 14.68
C VAL A 41 -15.49 -15.05 14.53
N THR A 42 -14.80 -14.74 15.61
CA THR A 42 -13.67 -13.80 15.59
C THR A 42 -12.44 -14.59 15.15
N TYR A 43 -11.94 -14.31 13.96
CA TYR A 43 -10.64 -14.81 13.52
C TYR A 43 -9.56 -13.84 13.95
N HIS A 44 -8.56 -14.35 14.65
CA HIS A 44 -7.33 -13.61 14.94
C HIS A 44 -6.37 -13.77 13.76
N SER A 45 -5.67 -12.69 13.39
CA SER A 45 -4.67 -12.79 12.34
C SER A 45 -3.53 -13.70 12.75
N GLN A 46 -3.09 -14.53 11.82
CA GLN A 46 -1.88 -15.33 11.98
C GLN A 46 -0.67 -14.46 11.67
N VAL A 47 0.27 -14.38 12.62
CA VAL A 47 1.52 -13.63 12.48
C VAL A 47 2.69 -14.59 12.58
N ASP A 48 3.42 -14.75 11.49
CA ASP A 48 4.66 -15.53 11.47
C ASP A 48 5.86 -14.63 11.80
N TRP A 49 6.83 -15.18 12.53
CA TRP A 49 8.04 -14.48 12.88
C TRP A 49 9.27 -15.32 12.60
N PHE A 50 10.21 -14.75 11.86
CA PHE A 50 11.50 -15.36 11.54
C PHE A 50 12.64 -14.52 12.11
N ASN A 51 13.42 -15.13 13.00
CA ASN A 51 14.67 -14.58 13.50
C ASN A 51 15.85 -15.10 12.68
N ALA A 52 16.72 -14.21 12.23
CA ALA A 52 17.82 -14.58 11.35
C ALA A 52 18.83 -15.52 12.00
N ASP A 53 19.08 -15.41 13.31
CA ASP A 53 20.04 -16.27 14.02
C ASP A 53 19.48 -17.69 14.13
N GLU A 54 18.17 -17.86 14.37
CA GLU A 54 17.51 -19.17 14.34
C GLU A 54 17.53 -19.80 12.95
N ILE A 55 17.33 -19.01 11.89
CA ILE A 55 17.46 -19.49 10.52
C ILE A 55 18.91 -19.89 10.21
N ARG A 56 19.92 -19.11 10.62
CA ARG A 56 21.33 -19.47 10.46
C ARG A 56 21.66 -20.78 11.17
N LYS A 57 21.19 -20.94 12.40
CA LYS A 57 21.35 -22.17 13.17
C LYS A 57 20.76 -23.39 12.47
N ARG A 58 19.54 -23.25 11.92
CA ARG A 58 18.85 -24.31 11.18
C ARG A 58 19.63 -24.78 9.95
N TYR A 59 20.32 -23.87 9.28
CA TYR A 59 21.13 -24.17 8.07
C TYR A 59 22.62 -24.39 8.40
N ASN A 60 23.01 -24.30 9.66
CA ASN A 60 24.40 -24.32 10.10
C ASN A 60 25.31 -23.37 9.29
N ASP A 61 24.79 -22.16 8.98
CA ASP A 61 25.44 -21.15 8.13
C ASP A 61 25.76 -19.90 8.93
N TRP A 62 26.96 -19.86 9.49
CA TRP A 62 27.50 -18.75 10.26
C TRP A 62 28.50 -17.90 9.49
N ASP A 63 28.35 -17.89 8.16
CA ASP A 63 29.13 -17.02 7.29
C ASP A 63 28.63 -15.57 7.37
N PHE A 64 29.47 -14.68 7.89
CA PHE A 64 29.22 -13.25 8.02
C PHE A 64 29.98 -12.42 6.98
N SER A 65 30.60 -13.05 5.99
CA SER A 65 31.12 -12.35 4.81
C SER A 65 30.00 -11.60 4.09
N ARG A 66 30.35 -10.71 3.16
CA ARG A 66 29.37 -10.01 2.34
C ARG A 66 28.45 -11.00 1.60
N GLU A 67 28.99 -12.03 1.01
CA GLU A 67 28.27 -13.09 0.30
C GLU A 67 27.35 -13.88 1.23
N GLY A 68 27.83 -14.25 2.43
CA GLY A 68 27.04 -14.93 3.44
C GLY A 68 25.89 -14.08 3.98
N ARG A 69 26.10 -12.76 4.10
CA ARG A 69 25.04 -11.83 4.50
C ARG A 69 23.98 -11.69 3.40
N ILE A 70 24.36 -11.60 2.12
CA ILE A 70 23.43 -11.56 0.99
C ILE A 70 22.64 -12.87 0.89
N ARG A 71 23.31 -14.02 0.95
CA ARG A 71 22.67 -15.34 0.96
C ARG A 71 21.62 -15.45 2.08
N GLN A 72 21.93 -14.95 3.27
CA GLN A 72 20.99 -14.95 4.39
C GLN A 72 19.77 -14.07 4.12
N SER A 73 19.91 -12.89 3.51
CA SER A 73 18.76 -12.04 3.20
C SER A 73 17.83 -12.66 2.17
N LEU A 74 18.37 -13.34 1.15
CA LEU A 74 17.58 -14.09 0.17
C LEU A 74 16.83 -15.26 0.83
N ARG A 75 17.49 -15.97 1.76
CA ARG A 75 16.85 -17.03 2.54
C ARG A 75 15.71 -16.50 3.41
N MET A 76 15.91 -15.37 4.08
CA MET A 76 14.85 -14.71 4.86
C MET A 76 13.67 -14.31 3.97
N ALA A 77 13.93 -13.77 2.78
CA ALA A 77 12.89 -13.44 1.80
C ALA A 77 12.11 -14.68 1.33
N GLU A 78 12.81 -15.79 1.08
CA GLU A 78 12.17 -17.05 0.70
C GLU A 78 11.24 -17.59 1.80
N PHE A 79 11.65 -17.52 3.07
CA PHE A 79 10.78 -17.89 4.19
C PHE A 79 9.55 -17.00 4.26
N ALA A 80 9.72 -15.68 4.11
CA ALA A 80 8.61 -14.74 4.12
C ALA A 80 7.61 -15.02 2.98
N LEU A 81 8.10 -15.29 1.76
CA LEU A 81 7.24 -15.56 0.59
C LEU A 81 6.48 -16.89 0.68
N LYS A 82 7.01 -17.89 1.40
CA LYS A 82 6.34 -19.19 1.60
C LYS A 82 5.32 -19.18 2.74
N CYS A 83 5.27 -18.11 3.49
CA CYS A 83 4.34 -17.98 4.60
C CYS A 83 2.91 -17.76 4.12
N THR A 84 1.96 -18.36 4.84
CA THR A 84 0.52 -18.21 4.58
C THR A 84 -0.17 -17.32 5.63
N GLY A 85 0.58 -16.80 6.59
CA GLY A 85 0.08 -15.90 7.62
C GLY A 85 -0.32 -14.54 7.05
N ASP A 86 -1.18 -13.85 7.77
CA ASP A 86 -1.63 -12.50 7.41
C ASP A 86 -0.51 -11.46 7.48
N TYR A 87 0.45 -11.70 8.37
CA TYR A 87 1.64 -10.87 8.56
C TYR A 87 2.86 -11.75 8.76
N VAL A 88 4.00 -11.27 8.26
CA VAL A 88 5.30 -11.92 8.45
C VAL A 88 6.29 -10.90 8.99
N ILE A 89 6.85 -11.18 10.15
CA ILE A 89 7.89 -10.36 10.77
C ILE A 89 9.24 -11.03 10.54
N CYS A 90 10.19 -10.34 9.91
CA CYS A 90 11.55 -10.82 9.72
C CYS A 90 12.53 -9.95 10.52
N ASP A 91 13.18 -10.55 11.50
CA ASP A 91 14.11 -9.90 12.42
C ASP A 91 15.55 -10.27 12.05
N PHE A 92 16.28 -9.32 11.47
CA PHE A 92 17.70 -9.46 11.12
C PHE A 92 18.42 -8.12 11.05
N VAL A 93 19.76 -8.15 11.11
CA VAL A 93 20.57 -6.93 11.11
C VAL A 93 20.48 -6.16 9.81
N ALA A 94 20.61 -6.84 8.68
CA ALA A 94 20.60 -6.27 7.32
C ALA A 94 21.54 -5.05 7.16
N PRO A 95 22.84 -5.19 7.43
CA PRO A 95 23.77 -4.06 7.43
C PRO A 95 23.97 -3.46 6.03
N LEU A 96 23.84 -4.25 4.97
CA LEU A 96 24.10 -3.83 3.60
C LEU A 96 22.82 -3.37 2.90
N ILE A 97 22.92 -2.34 2.06
CA ILE A 97 21.81 -1.84 1.23
C ILE A 97 21.24 -2.97 0.34
N GLU A 98 22.12 -3.79 -0.25
CA GLU A 98 21.71 -4.92 -1.09
C GLU A 98 20.82 -5.93 -0.38
N GLN A 99 21.09 -6.21 0.91
CA GLN A 99 20.27 -7.13 1.68
C GLN A 99 18.83 -6.63 1.81
N ARG A 100 18.67 -5.32 2.01
CA ARG A 100 17.36 -4.67 2.11
C ARG A 100 16.64 -4.66 0.77
N ASN A 101 17.36 -4.35 -0.31
CA ASN A 101 16.82 -4.37 -1.67
C ASN A 101 16.40 -5.78 -2.12
N ASN A 102 17.11 -6.80 -1.70
CA ASN A 102 16.78 -8.19 -1.99
C ASN A 102 15.57 -8.69 -1.20
N PHE A 103 15.39 -8.21 0.03
CA PHE A 103 14.28 -8.63 0.89
C PHE A 103 12.94 -8.02 0.47
N LYS A 104 12.90 -6.75 0.04
CA LYS A 104 11.71 -6.02 -0.45
C LYS A 104 10.54 -6.03 0.55
N ALA A 105 10.79 -5.57 1.77
CA ALA A 105 9.77 -5.49 2.79
C ALA A 105 8.65 -4.48 2.42
N ASP A 106 7.39 -4.80 2.77
CA ASP A 106 6.28 -3.84 2.70
C ASP A 106 6.42 -2.71 3.72
N TRP A 107 7.07 -3.03 4.87
CA TRP A 107 7.37 -2.11 5.95
C TRP A 107 8.78 -2.33 6.47
N THR A 108 9.56 -1.26 6.51
CA THR A 108 10.92 -1.28 7.06
C THR A 108 10.95 -0.55 8.40
N VAL A 109 11.26 -1.31 9.46
CA VAL A 109 11.45 -0.78 10.80
C VAL A 109 12.95 -0.75 11.10
N TRP A 110 13.50 0.46 11.30
CA TRP A 110 14.88 0.65 11.71
C TRP A 110 14.97 0.85 13.22
N VAL A 111 15.57 -0.13 13.92
CA VAL A 111 15.82 -0.08 15.37
C VAL A 111 17.19 0.53 15.59
N ASP A 112 17.20 1.82 15.92
CA ASP A 112 18.35 2.72 16.04
C ASP A 112 18.50 3.20 17.48
N THR A 113 18.58 2.25 18.39
CA THR A 113 18.59 2.50 19.85
C THR A 113 19.99 2.45 20.47
N ILE A 114 21.02 2.14 19.67
CA ILE A 114 22.41 2.06 20.08
C ILE A 114 23.34 2.53 18.97
N ASP A 115 24.42 3.21 19.32
CA ASP A 115 25.42 3.72 18.36
C ASP A 115 26.36 2.62 17.86
N ALA A 116 26.60 1.57 18.66
CA ALA A 116 27.45 0.46 18.30
C ALA A 116 26.92 -0.87 18.86
N GLY A 117 26.94 -1.90 18.05
CA GLY A 117 26.62 -3.27 18.45
C GLY A 117 27.85 -4.02 18.96
N ARG A 118 27.66 -5.28 19.38
CA ARG A 118 28.70 -6.14 19.97
C ARG A 118 29.82 -6.55 19.02
N TYR A 119 29.62 -6.46 17.70
CA TYR A 119 30.55 -6.99 16.68
C TYR A 119 31.09 -5.85 15.82
N ALA A 120 32.39 -5.61 15.89
CA ALA A 120 33.07 -4.51 15.22
C ALA A 120 32.94 -4.59 13.69
N ASP A 121 33.05 -5.79 13.11
CA ASP A 121 32.88 -6.05 11.68
C ASP A 121 31.47 -5.67 11.20
N THR A 122 30.45 -5.95 11.99
CA THR A 122 29.08 -5.61 11.69
C THR A 122 28.81 -4.12 11.81
N ASN A 123 29.42 -3.45 12.80
CA ASN A 123 29.32 -2.01 12.95
C ASN A 123 29.96 -1.30 11.75
N GLN A 124 31.11 -1.77 11.27
CA GLN A 124 31.77 -1.22 10.07
C GLN A 124 30.95 -1.45 8.77
N ALA A 125 30.29 -2.60 8.67
CA ALA A 125 29.49 -2.95 7.51
C ALA A 125 28.10 -2.28 7.48
N PHE A 126 27.64 -1.75 8.63
CA PHE A 126 26.29 -1.23 8.75
C PHE A 126 26.17 0.14 8.10
N VAL A 127 25.41 0.18 7.01
CA VAL A 127 25.01 1.43 6.37
C VAL A 127 23.61 1.78 6.87
N PRO A 128 23.40 2.92 7.54
CA PRO A 128 22.07 3.37 7.93
C PRO A 128 21.10 3.40 6.74
N PRO A 129 19.83 3.00 6.91
CA PRO A 129 18.86 3.07 5.82
C PRO A 129 18.49 4.51 5.51
N GLU A 130 18.49 4.89 4.24
CA GLU A 130 17.98 6.19 3.78
C GLU A 130 16.45 6.20 3.72
N VAL A 131 15.84 5.04 3.49
CA VAL A 131 14.38 4.85 3.41
C VAL A 131 13.94 3.84 4.45
N TYR A 132 13.01 4.23 5.28
CA TYR A 132 12.37 3.42 6.30
C TYR A 132 10.97 3.97 6.62
N ASP A 133 10.07 3.11 7.09
CA ASP A 133 8.74 3.53 7.51
C ASP A 133 8.75 3.97 8.98
N PHE A 134 9.54 3.31 9.82
CA PHE A 134 9.66 3.63 11.25
C PHE A 134 11.12 3.63 11.68
N ARG A 135 11.52 4.65 12.45
CA ARG A 135 12.82 4.73 13.14
C ARG A 135 12.59 4.73 14.63
N ILE A 136 13.21 3.79 15.33
CA ILE A 136 13.06 3.58 16.76
C ILE A 136 14.36 3.98 17.44
N THR A 137 14.30 5.01 18.28
CA THR A 137 15.47 5.61 18.92
C THR A 137 15.59 5.31 20.41
N GLU A 138 14.59 4.64 20.98
CA GLU A 138 14.58 4.27 22.40
C GLU A 138 14.05 2.85 22.63
N GLN A 139 14.52 2.22 23.71
CA GLN A 139 14.17 0.84 24.03
C GLN A 139 12.84 0.78 24.80
N ASN A 140 11.73 0.83 24.08
CA ASN A 140 10.39 0.62 24.60
C ASN A 140 9.58 -0.24 23.61
N ALA A 141 9.81 -1.55 23.65
CA ALA A 141 9.27 -2.47 22.64
C ALA A 141 7.73 -2.50 22.61
N ASP A 142 7.05 -2.42 23.76
CA ASP A 142 5.60 -2.48 23.82
C ASP A 142 4.96 -1.21 23.22
N HIS A 143 5.47 -0.02 23.57
CA HIS A 143 5.02 1.25 22.99
C HIS A 143 5.20 1.28 21.48
N TRP A 144 6.38 0.90 20.99
CA TRP A 144 6.64 0.88 19.54
C TRP A 144 5.85 -0.20 18.81
N ALA A 145 5.60 -1.34 19.44
CA ALA A 145 4.75 -2.38 18.87
C ALA A 145 3.30 -1.91 18.70
N GLU A 146 2.75 -1.19 19.66
CA GLU A 146 1.44 -0.54 19.57
C GLU A 146 1.42 0.48 18.44
N PHE A 147 2.35 1.44 18.44
CA PHE A 147 2.43 2.49 17.43
C PHE A 147 2.54 1.93 16.00
N ILE A 148 3.47 0.99 15.76
CA ILE A 148 3.66 0.36 14.45
C ILE A 148 2.44 -0.49 14.07
N GLY A 149 1.93 -1.27 15.03
CA GLY A 149 0.79 -2.14 14.83
C GLY A 149 -0.48 -1.37 14.45
N GLU A 150 -0.74 -0.25 15.10
CA GLU A 150 -1.86 0.64 14.74
C GLU A 150 -1.75 1.13 13.29
N HIS A 151 -0.55 1.56 12.87
CA HIS A 151 -0.32 2.01 11.49
C HIS A 151 -0.51 0.89 10.46
N ILE A 152 -0.01 -0.32 10.75
CA ILE A 152 -0.19 -1.49 9.89
C ILE A 152 -1.68 -1.86 9.79
N LEU A 153 -2.38 -1.92 10.93
CA LEU A 153 -3.81 -2.27 10.97
C LEU A 153 -4.69 -1.19 10.33
N ALA A 154 -4.34 0.09 10.49
CA ALA A 154 -5.03 1.19 9.83
C ALA A 154 -4.92 1.10 8.30
N ARG A 155 -3.73 0.71 7.77
CA ARG A 155 -3.55 0.48 6.33
C ARG A 155 -4.38 -0.71 5.84
N ARG A 156 -4.47 -1.81 6.59
CA ARG A 156 -5.30 -2.97 6.25
C ARG A 156 -6.80 -2.66 6.30
N ARG A 157 -7.22 -1.73 7.16
CA ARG A 157 -8.62 -1.29 7.26
C ARG A 157 -9.04 -0.36 6.11
N ARG A 158 -8.08 0.09 5.27
CA ARG A 158 -8.43 0.86 4.07
C ARG A 158 -9.27 -0.02 3.15
N PRO A 159 -10.33 0.53 2.56
CA PRO A 159 -11.11 -0.19 1.56
C PRO A 159 -10.17 -0.71 0.46
N THR A 160 -10.42 -1.91 -0.01
CA THR A 160 -9.76 -2.47 -1.20
C THR A 160 -10.78 -2.48 -2.32
N PHE A 161 -10.35 -2.12 -3.53
CA PHE A 161 -11.22 -2.17 -4.70
C PHE A 161 -11.66 -3.60 -4.97
N ASP A 162 -12.97 -3.84 -5.01
CA ASP A 162 -13.56 -5.16 -5.17
C ASP A 162 -14.23 -5.26 -6.55
N TRP A 163 -13.69 -6.11 -7.42
CA TRP A 163 -14.17 -6.31 -8.80
C TRP A 163 -15.57 -6.90 -8.88
N GLN A 164 -16.10 -7.47 -7.83
CA GLN A 164 -17.46 -8.04 -7.77
C GLN A 164 -18.51 -7.03 -7.28
N LYS A 165 -18.06 -5.91 -6.73
CA LYS A 165 -18.92 -4.89 -6.15
C LYS A 165 -19.42 -3.93 -7.22
N GLU A 166 -20.63 -3.41 -7.02
CA GLU A 166 -21.17 -2.32 -7.84
C GLU A 166 -20.18 -1.16 -7.88
N THR A 167 -19.91 -0.66 -9.09
CA THR A 167 -18.85 0.32 -9.34
C THR A 167 -19.34 1.39 -10.29
N VAL A 168 -19.11 2.65 -9.97
CA VAL A 168 -19.36 3.74 -10.89
C VAL A 168 -18.19 3.91 -11.84
N GLN A 169 -18.48 4.06 -13.13
CA GLN A 169 -17.50 4.37 -14.17
C GLN A 169 -17.42 5.87 -14.41
N MET A 170 -16.21 6.40 -14.44
CA MET A 170 -15.91 7.76 -14.90
C MET A 170 -15.01 7.68 -16.13
N LEU A 171 -15.47 8.19 -17.26
CA LEU A 171 -14.71 8.19 -18.52
C LEU A 171 -14.32 9.61 -18.92
N GLY A 172 -13.02 9.87 -19.10
CA GLY A 172 -12.53 11.18 -19.48
C GLY A 172 -11.07 11.20 -19.92
N ARG A 173 -10.59 12.37 -20.34
CA ARG A 173 -9.18 12.58 -20.70
C ARG A 173 -8.34 13.04 -19.48
N TRP A 174 -8.99 13.74 -18.55
CA TRP A 174 -8.41 14.24 -17.29
C TRP A 174 -7.14 15.09 -17.50
N GLN A 175 -7.18 16.01 -18.43
CA GLN A 175 -6.06 16.77 -18.99
C GLN A 175 -6.09 18.30 -18.69
N PRO A 176 -5.70 18.77 -17.50
CA PRO A 176 -5.31 18.01 -16.31
C PRO A 176 -6.49 17.58 -15.44
N TRP A 177 -6.20 16.71 -14.44
CA TRP A 177 -7.09 16.48 -13.31
C TRP A 177 -7.20 17.76 -12.47
N HIS A 178 -8.40 18.11 -12.01
CA HIS A 178 -8.67 19.34 -11.28
C HIS A 178 -9.86 19.18 -10.31
N ALA A 179 -10.13 20.20 -9.49
CA ALA A 179 -11.16 20.18 -8.46
C ALA A 179 -12.58 19.83 -8.97
N GLY A 180 -12.96 20.24 -10.18
CA GLY A 180 -14.23 19.82 -10.80
C GLY A 180 -14.29 18.31 -11.07
N HIS A 181 -13.18 17.70 -11.47
CA HIS A 181 -13.11 16.24 -11.62
C HIS A 181 -13.15 15.53 -10.27
N ARG A 182 -12.53 16.11 -9.25
CA ARG A 182 -12.63 15.60 -7.89
C ARG A 182 -14.07 15.65 -7.37
N ALA A 183 -14.76 16.75 -7.57
CA ALA A 183 -16.17 16.87 -7.19
C ALA A 183 -17.07 15.82 -7.89
N LEU A 184 -16.80 15.54 -9.17
CA LEU A 184 -17.45 14.46 -9.90
C LEU A 184 -17.14 13.09 -9.28
N PHE A 185 -15.88 12.83 -8.95
CA PHE A 185 -15.46 11.60 -8.29
C PHE A 185 -16.14 11.43 -6.92
N GLU A 186 -16.25 12.49 -6.12
CA GLU A 186 -16.89 12.45 -4.80
C GLU A 186 -18.38 12.11 -4.88
N ARG A 187 -19.07 12.58 -5.90
CA ARG A 187 -20.44 12.14 -6.17
C ARG A 187 -20.55 10.71 -6.67
N ALA A 188 -19.62 10.30 -7.53
CA ALA A 188 -19.58 8.94 -8.04
C ALA A 188 -19.33 7.92 -6.93
N ILE A 189 -18.35 8.16 -6.06
CA ILE A 189 -17.99 7.24 -4.97
C ILE A 189 -19.09 7.14 -3.90
N ALA A 190 -19.85 8.22 -3.69
CA ALA A 190 -20.97 8.22 -2.77
C ALA A 190 -22.12 7.27 -3.19
N LYS A 191 -22.21 6.89 -4.48
CA LYS A 191 -23.25 5.98 -5.00
C LYS A 191 -23.00 4.51 -4.66
N THR A 192 -21.76 4.05 -4.78
CA THR A 192 -21.41 2.62 -4.65
C THR A 192 -20.24 2.35 -3.72
N GLY A 193 -19.53 3.40 -3.25
CA GLY A 193 -18.35 3.29 -2.40
C GLY A 193 -17.07 2.92 -3.15
N GLN A 194 -17.13 2.76 -4.49
CA GLN A 194 -15.94 2.60 -5.33
C GLN A 194 -16.16 3.07 -6.77
N VAL A 195 -15.06 3.46 -7.44
CA VAL A 195 -15.10 4.08 -8.77
C VAL A 195 -13.99 3.52 -9.65
N VAL A 196 -14.29 3.21 -10.91
CA VAL A 196 -13.28 3.02 -11.95
C VAL A 196 -13.10 4.32 -12.74
N ILE A 197 -11.90 4.88 -12.73
CA ILE A 197 -11.54 6.07 -13.50
C ILE A 197 -10.88 5.62 -14.79
N GLN A 198 -11.57 5.77 -15.90
CA GLN A 198 -11.04 5.42 -17.21
C GLN A 198 -10.43 6.64 -17.89
N ILE A 199 -9.13 6.54 -18.19
CA ILE A 199 -8.37 7.56 -18.91
C ILE A 199 -8.43 7.22 -20.40
N ARG A 200 -9.10 8.08 -21.20
CA ARG A 200 -9.09 7.95 -22.66
C ARG A 200 -7.70 8.31 -23.18
N ASP A 201 -7.01 7.33 -23.75
CA ASP A 201 -5.77 7.57 -24.47
C ASP A 201 -6.08 8.02 -25.90
N CYS A 202 -5.85 9.30 -26.16
CA CYS A 202 -6.01 9.88 -27.50
C CYS A 202 -4.73 9.80 -28.32
N GLN A 203 -3.70 9.11 -27.85
CA GLN A 203 -2.40 8.91 -28.48
C GLN A 203 -1.82 10.21 -29.06
N GLY A 204 -1.29 11.01 -28.21
CA GLY A 204 -0.70 12.30 -28.56
C GLY A 204 -0.84 13.28 -27.42
N TRP A 205 0.18 14.06 -27.22
CA TRP A 205 0.31 15.05 -26.15
C TRP A 205 0.54 16.44 -26.72
N GLN A 206 -0.35 16.80 -27.63
CA GLN A 206 -0.38 18.15 -28.24
C GLN A 206 -1.74 18.80 -27.99
N GLY A 207 -1.76 20.10 -27.93
CA GLY A 207 -2.98 20.88 -27.79
C GLY A 207 -3.80 20.55 -26.54
N SER A 208 -4.95 19.93 -26.70
CA SER A 208 -5.85 19.63 -25.60
C SER A 208 -5.44 18.42 -24.72
N ASN A 209 -4.33 17.73 -25.06
CA ASN A 209 -3.77 16.58 -24.31
C ASN A 209 -2.28 16.79 -24.00
N PRO A 210 -1.90 17.80 -23.19
CA PRO A 210 -0.49 18.15 -22.99
C PRO A 210 0.25 17.21 -22.03
N PHE A 211 -0.43 16.29 -21.35
CA PHE A 211 0.18 15.41 -20.34
C PHE A 211 0.25 13.98 -20.83
N ALA A 212 1.38 13.32 -20.61
CA ALA A 212 1.52 11.88 -20.81
C ALA A 212 0.58 11.11 -19.85
N ILE A 213 0.17 9.91 -20.23
CA ILE A 213 -0.78 9.08 -19.47
C ILE A 213 -0.30 8.86 -18.02
N ASP A 214 0.99 8.61 -17.81
CA ASP A 214 1.54 8.40 -16.47
C ASP A 214 1.52 9.67 -15.61
N GLN A 215 1.68 10.85 -16.22
CA GLN A 215 1.50 12.12 -15.51
C GLN A 215 0.03 12.32 -15.10
N VAL A 216 -0.92 11.94 -15.95
CA VAL A 216 -2.35 11.99 -15.62
C VAL A 216 -2.67 11.05 -14.47
N LYS A 217 -2.19 9.79 -14.52
CA LYS A 217 -2.34 8.83 -13.40
C LYS A 217 -1.77 9.36 -12.09
N ASN A 218 -0.56 9.93 -12.15
CA ASN A 218 0.10 10.47 -10.96
C ASN A 218 -0.63 11.69 -10.38
N ASN A 219 -1.19 12.55 -11.25
CA ASN A 219 -1.99 13.69 -10.80
C ASN A 219 -3.28 13.24 -10.09
N ILE A 220 -3.97 12.22 -10.62
CA ILE A 220 -5.16 11.63 -10.00
C ILE A 220 -4.80 11.01 -8.65
N ARG A 221 -3.76 10.17 -8.60
CA ARG A 221 -3.33 9.52 -7.35
C ARG A 221 -2.91 10.52 -6.28
N ARG A 222 -2.13 11.53 -6.64
CA ARG A 222 -1.69 12.56 -5.70
C ARG A 222 -2.86 13.29 -5.02
N ASP A 223 -3.96 13.47 -5.73
CA ASP A 223 -5.16 14.13 -5.20
C ASP A 223 -6.06 13.16 -4.40
N LEU A 224 -6.23 11.92 -4.88
CA LEU A 224 -7.20 10.98 -4.32
C LEU A 224 -6.62 10.03 -3.26
N ASP A 225 -5.37 9.59 -3.38
CA ASP A 225 -4.77 8.60 -2.46
C ASP A 225 -4.79 9.00 -0.98
N PRO A 226 -4.61 10.28 -0.60
CA PRO A 226 -4.67 10.66 0.80
C PRO A 226 -6.00 10.30 1.49
N VAL A 227 -7.10 10.22 0.74
CA VAL A 227 -8.46 10.01 1.28
C VAL A 227 -9.09 8.71 0.78
N TYR A 228 -8.89 8.36 -0.51
CA TYR A 228 -9.68 7.34 -1.21
C TYR A 228 -8.86 6.15 -1.69
N GLN A 229 -7.64 5.97 -1.21
CA GLN A 229 -6.79 4.85 -1.61
C GLN A 229 -7.51 3.50 -1.40
N GLY A 230 -7.52 2.65 -2.45
CA GLY A 230 -8.20 1.36 -2.44
C GLY A 230 -9.72 1.41 -2.74
N GLN A 231 -10.29 2.60 -2.92
CA GLN A 231 -11.69 2.77 -3.30
C GLN A 231 -11.85 3.11 -4.79
N TYR A 232 -10.77 3.19 -5.53
CA TYR A 232 -10.81 3.43 -6.97
C TYR A 232 -9.71 2.68 -7.71
N GLU A 233 -9.96 2.41 -8.98
CA GLU A 233 -9.00 1.88 -9.94
C GLU A 233 -8.85 2.82 -11.12
N ILE A 234 -7.63 2.92 -11.68
CA ILE A 234 -7.35 3.70 -12.87
C ILE A 234 -7.06 2.75 -14.04
N GLN A 235 -7.88 2.83 -15.06
CA GLN A 235 -7.73 2.07 -16.30
C GLN A 235 -7.42 3.01 -17.47
N VAL A 236 -6.48 2.61 -18.33
CA VAL A 236 -6.27 3.28 -19.61
C VAL A 236 -7.08 2.57 -20.66
N VAL A 237 -7.88 3.32 -21.39
CA VAL A 237 -8.77 2.81 -22.45
C VAL A 237 -8.51 3.55 -23.76
N PRO A 238 -8.85 2.96 -24.91
CA PRO A 238 -8.75 3.64 -26.19
C PRO A 238 -9.57 4.94 -26.23
N ASN A 239 -9.45 5.72 -27.30
CA ASN A 239 -10.24 6.94 -27.50
C ASN A 239 -11.73 6.62 -27.70
N ILE A 240 -12.40 6.18 -26.64
CA ILE A 240 -13.83 5.86 -26.64
C ILE A 240 -14.64 7.14 -26.87
N VAL A 241 -15.49 7.14 -27.91
CA VAL A 241 -16.34 8.28 -28.30
C VAL A 241 -17.82 7.94 -28.24
N ASN A 242 -18.17 6.67 -28.04
CA ASN A 242 -19.55 6.22 -27.96
C ASN A 242 -19.70 5.07 -26.97
N ILE A 243 -20.83 5.01 -26.29
CA ILE A 243 -21.23 3.91 -25.40
C ILE A 243 -22.50 3.32 -26.02
N THR A 244 -22.40 2.13 -26.59
CA THR A 244 -23.51 1.42 -27.19
C THR A 244 -23.83 0.18 -26.38
N TYR A 245 -25.09 -0.01 -26.02
CA TYR A 245 -25.58 -1.20 -25.33
C TYR A 245 -26.85 -1.74 -26.03
N GLY A 246 -27.05 -3.04 -25.92
CA GLY A 246 -28.16 -3.73 -26.56
C GLY A 246 -29.41 -3.71 -25.69
N ARG A 247 -29.75 -4.84 -25.10
CA ARG A 247 -30.88 -4.91 -24.16
C ARG A 247 -30.53 -4.20 -22.85
N ASP A 248 -31.56 -3.78 -22.11
CA ASP A 248 -31.38 -3.20 -20.80
C ASP A 248 -30.58 -4.15 -19.90
N VAL A 249 -29.37 -3.72 -19.50
CA VAL A 249 -28.42 -4.51 -18.74
C VAL A 249 -28.27 -3.95 -17.31
N GLY A 250 -29.18 -3.07 -16.88
CA GLY A 250 -29.18 -2.50 -15.55
C GLY A 250 -28.19 -1.37 -15.31
N TYR A 251 -27.54 -0.84 -16.37
CA TYR A 251 -26.71 0.36 -16.23
C TYR A 251 -27.57 1.61 -16.14
N ARG A 252 -27.10 2.57 -15.33
CA ARG A 252 -27.59 3.94 -15.39
C ARG A 252 -26.56 4.82 -16.08
N ILE A 253 -26.99 5.63 -17.03
CA ILE A 253 -26.17 6.68 -17.63
C ILE A 253 -26.70 7.99 -17.08
N GLU A 254 -25.90 8.65 -16.26
CA GLU A 254 -26.29 9.87 -15.54
C GLU A 254 -25.34 11.01 -15.89
N GLN A 255 -25.90 12.19 -16.08
CA GLN A 255 -25.15 13.42 -16.18
C GLN A 255 -25.26 14.18 -14.86
N GLU A 256 -24.14 14.42 -14.19
CA GLU A 256 -24.09 15.20 -12.96
C GLU A 256 -24.16 16.70 -13.28
N SER A 257 -24.96 17.41 -12.52
CA SER A 257 -25.04 18.88 -12.57
C SER A 257 -24.36 19.48 -11.33
N PHE A 258 -23.52 20.48 -11.53
CA PHE A 258 -22.81 21.20 -10.48
C PHE A 258 -23.25 22.65 -10.38
N ASP A 259 -22.91 23.30 -9.27
CA ASP A 259 -23.06 24.73 -9.16
C ASP A 259 -22.17 25.49 -10.15
N GLN A 260 -22.47 26.78 -10.37
CA GLN A 260 -21.76 27.60 -11.35
C GLN A 260 -20.24 27.68 -11.05
N ALA A 261 -19.85 27.74 -9.77
CA ALA A 261 -18.44 27.83 -9.38
C ALA A 261 -17.64 26.58 -9.78
N THR A 262 -18.22 25.39 -9.58
CA THR A 262 -17.62 24.11 -10.01
C THR A 262 -17.66 23.95 -11.53
N HIS A 263 -18.72 24.41 -12.18
CA HIS A 263 -18.86 24.35 -13.64
C HIS A 263 -17.83 25.25 -14.36
N ASP A 264 -17.45 26.37 -13.77
CA ASP A 264 -16.48 27.32 -14.32
C ASP A 264 -15.03 26.81 -14.25
N ILE A 265 -14.77 25.73 -13.49
CA ILE A 265 -13.45 25.08 -13.44
C ILE A 265 -13.25 24.34 -14.76
N SER A 266 -12.44 24.91 -15.65
CA SER A 266 -12.22 24.40 -16.99
C SER A 266 -10.78 23.94 -17.18
N ALA A 267 -10.59 22.70 -17.63
CA ALA A 267 -9.29 22.17 -18.03
C ALA A 267 -8.61 23.07 -19.09
N THR A 268 -9.39 23.71 -19.97
CA THR A 268 -8.87 24.65 -20.96
C THR A 268 -8.34 25.92 -20.33
N ALA A 269 -9.05 26.49 -19.35
CA ALA A 269 -8.58 27.66 -18.63
C ALA A 269 -7.28 27.36 -17.84
N ILE A 270 -7.22 26.18 -17.20
CA ILE A 270 -6.02 25.73 -16.48
C ILE A 270 -4.85 25.56 -17.45
N ARG A 271 -5.02 24.92 -18.60
CA ARG A 271 -3.95 24.78 -19.60
C ARG A 271 -3.46 26.13 -20.10
N LYS A 272 -4.35 27.10 -20.33
CA LYS A 272 -3.98 28.47 -20.71
C LYS A 272 -3.14 29.15 -19.63
N SER A 273 -3.51 29.02 -18.37
CA SER A 273 -2.73 29.58 -17.24
C SER A 273 -1.34 28.96 -17.10
N MET A 274 -1.18 27.72 -17.57
CA MET A 274 0.11 27.01 -17.61
C MET A 274 0.93 27.30 -18.89
N GLY A 275 0.41 28.08 -19.83
CA GLY A 275 1.09 28.35 -21.10
C GLY A 275 1.15 27.16 -22.06
N LEU A 276 0.23 26.21 -21.94
CA LEU A 276 0.22 24.96 -22.71
C LEU A 276 -0.72 25.01 -23.93
N VAL A 277 -1.47 26.09 -24.09
CA VAL A 277 -2.42 26.33 -25.24
C VAL A 277 -2.40 27.80 -25.60
#